data_f4afc8def678a3179cf1c65e6817b4ce
#
_entry.id   f4afc8def678a3179cf1c65e6817b4ce
#
_cell.length_a   1.000
_cell.length_b   1.000
_cell.length_c   1.000
_cell.angle_alpha   90.00
_cell.angle_beta   90.00
_cell.angle_gamma   90.00
#
_symmetry.space_group_name_H-M   'P 1'
#
loop_
_entity.id
_entity.type
_entity.pdbx_description
1 polymer ?
#
loop_
_entity_poly.entity_id
_entity_poly.type
_entity_poly.pdbx_seq_one_letter_code
_entity_poly.pdbx_strand_id
1 'polypeptide(L)'
;MAMPDEALVYVVDDDQGMLESTVWLLESVGLKARPFTQGRDFLDACEGGRHACVLLDVRMPGMGGLNVQDELLARGIDLPVIFVSGHADVPIVVRAFKAGAVDFIEKPYNEQLLLDSVQQALVRHARRRRHRDLDAGLRERLDSLTPRERDVLLPLVRGYTSREVAEQLEVSVKTVDLYRARVMKRMQAQTLPELVGMAIAAGLVDPLRLREDA
;
A
#
# COMPACT_ATOMS: atom_id res chain seq x y z
N MET A 1 -9.22 -20.65 4.74
CA MET A 1 -7.83 -20.20 4.68
C MET A 1 -7.65 -19.63 3.28
N ALA A 2 -7.67 -18.28 3.14
CA ALA A 2 -7.49 -17.67 1.82
C ALA A 2 -6.08 -18.03 1.34
N MET A 3 -5.96 -18.58 0.13
CA MET A 3 -4.68 -18.80 -0.55
C MET A 3 -3.96 -17.45 -0.58
N PRO A 4 -2.65 -17.37 -0.32
CA PRO A 4 -1.93 -16.12 -0.48
C PRO A 4 -2.16 -15.62 -1.91
N ASP A 5 -2.52 -14.35 -2.03
CA ASP A 5 -2.78 -13.66 -3.31
C ASP A 5 -1.55 -13.89 -4.20
N GLU A 6 -1.66 -14.78 -5.19
CA GLU A 6 -0.52 -15.18 -6.01
C GLU A 6 0.05 -13.95 -6.71
N ALA A 7 1.33 -13.71 -6.52
CA ALA A 7 2.03 -12.59 -7.12
C ALA A 7 1.93 -12.66 -8.66
N LEU A 8 1.59 -11.53 -9.27
CA LEU A 8 1.47 -11.39 -10.72
C LEU A 8 2.49 -10.38 -11.24
N VAL A 9 3.20 -10.74 -12.29
CA VAL A 9 4.09 -9.83 -13.00
C VAL A 9 3.49 -9.52 -14.36
N TYR A 10 3.11 -8.27 -14.59
CA TYR A 10 2.76 -7.80 -15.91
C TYR A 10 4.04 -7.56 -16.72
N VAL A 11 4.09 -7.99 -17.95
CA VAL A 11 5.23 -7.76 -18.86
C VAL A 11 4.71 -7.02 -20.07
N VAL A 12 5.18 -5.79 -20.29
CA VAL A 12 4.71 -4.91 -21.36
C VAL A 12 5.87 -4.53 -22.26
N ASP A 13 5.93 -5.10 -23.46
CA ASP A 13 7.02 -4.94 -24.40
C ASP A 13 6.48 -5.18 -25.82
N ASP A 14 6.78 -4.33 -26.78
CA ASP A 14 6.33 -4.51 -28.17
C ASP A 14 7.16 -5.53 -28.94
N ASP A 15 8.35 -5.90 -28.44
CA ASP A 15 9.15 -7.00 -28.99
C ASP A 15 8.63 -8.35 -28.49
N GLN A 16 7.97 -9.09 -29.37
CA GLN A 16 7.38 -10.39 -29.05
C GLN A 16 8.41 -11.40 -28.54
N GLY A 17 9.65 -11.40 -29.06
CA GLY A 17 10.69 -12.33 -28.63
C GLY A 17 11.17 -12.01 -27.21
N MET A 18 11.33 -10.73 -26.88
CA MET A 18 11.64 -10.28 -25.52
C MET A 18 10.52 -10.60 -24.55
N LEU A 19 9.27 -10.39 -24.97
CA LEU A 19 8.09 -10.66 -24.19
C LEU A 19 8.02 -12.15 -23.81
N GLU A 20 8.12 -13.05 -24.79
CA GLU A 20 8.07 -14.51 -24.57
C GLU A 20 9.23 -14.99 -23.69
N SER A 21 10.46 -14.52 -23.92
CA SER A 21 11.62 -14.92 -23.12
C SER A 21 11.52 -14.44 -21.67
N THR A 22 11.01 -13.22 -21.46
CA THR A 22 10.81 -12.67 -20.11
C THR A 22 9.71 -13.42 -19.36
N VAL A 23 8.60 -13.74 -20.03
CA VAL A 23 7.51 -14.55 -19.45
C VAL A 23 8.03 -15.91 -19.05
N TRP A 24 8.75 -16.60 -19.96
CA TRP A 24 9.33 -17.91 -19.67
C TRP A 24 10.28 -17.88 -18.47
N LEU A 25 11.14 -16.85 -18.38
CA LEU A 25 12.05 -16.67 -17.24
C LEU A 25 11.28 -16.53 -15.92
N LEU A 26 10.23 -15.71 -15.87
CA LEU A 26 9.43 -15.52 -14.67
C LEU A 26 8.70 -16.80 -14.25
N GLU A 27 8.11 -17.51 -15.21
CA GLU A 27 7.39 -18.76 -14.96
C GLU A 27 8.34 -19.88 -14.51
N SER A 28 9.60 -19.88 -14.99
CA SER A 28 10.61 -20.87 -14.59
C SER A 28 10.94 -20.82 -13.09
N VAL A 29 10.73 -19.66 -12.45
CA VAL A 29 10.92 -19.46 -11.00
C VAL A 29 9.59 -19.45 -10.23
N GLY A 30 8.49 -19.86 -10.87
CA GLY A 30 7.17 -20.01 -10.23
C GLY A 30 6.37 -18.69 -10.08
N LEU A 31 6.76 -17.62 -10.75
CA LEU A 31 6.01 -16.37 -10.81
C LEU A 31 4.98 -16.44 -11.95
N LYS A 32 3.74 -16.00 -11.68
CA LYS A 32 2.76 -15.82 -12.75
C LYS A 32 3.09 -14.57 -13.56
N ALA A 33 3.12 -14.69 -14.88
CA ALA A 33 3.34 -13.58 -15.78
C ALA A 33 2.14 -13.37 -16.70
N ARG A 34 1.87 -12.10 -17.04
CA ARG A 34 0.82 -11.72 -18.00
C ARG A 34 1.39 -10.75 -19.04
N PRO A 35 1.55 -11.20 -20.30
CA PRO A 35 2.16 -10.40 -21.34
C PRO A 35 1.19 -9.41 -21.98
N PHE A 36 1.73 -8.28 -22.45
CA PHE A 36 1.06 -7.28 -23.27
C PHE A 36 2.04 -6.69 -24.26
N THR A 37 1.61 -6.51 -25.51
CA THR A 37 2.40 -5.87 -26.57
C THR A 37 2.12 -4.36 -26.67
N GLN A 38 1.11 -3.86 -25.94
CA GLN A 38 0.72 -2.45 -25.98
C GLN A 38 0.42 -1.93 -24.57
N GLY A 39 0.91 -0.72 -24.27
CA GLY A 39 0.66 -0.08 -22.98
C GLY A 39 -0.82 0.17 -22.70
N ARG A 40 -1.64 0.42 -23.73
CA ARG A 40 -3.08 0.67 -23.57
C ARG A 40 -3.82 -0.59 -23.12
N ASP A 41 -3.54 -1.74 -23.75
CA ASP A 41 -4.18 -3.00 -23.43
C ASP A 41 -3.83 -3.44 -21.98
N PHE A 42 -2.59 -3.17 -21.59
CA PHE A 42 -2.16 -3.38 -20.20
C PHE A 42 -2.97 -2.49 -19.23
N LEU A 43 -3.08 -1.18 -19.50
CA LEU A 43 -3.81 -0.26 -18.63
C LEU A 43 -5.30 -0.60 -18.50
N ASP A 44 -5.91 -1.11 -19.57
CA ASP A 44 -7.33 -1.53 -19.57
C ASP A 44 -7.54 -2.86 -18.84
N ALA A 45 -6.52 -3.71 -18.81
CA ALA A 45 -6.54 -5.00 -18.12
C ALA A 45 -5.95 -4.97 -16.70
N CYS A 46 -5.32 -3.84 -16.31
CA CYS A 46 -4.69 -3.69 -15.01
C CYS A 46 -5.74 -3.47 -13.92
N GLU A 47 -5.97 -4.49 -13.12
CA GLU A 47 -6.81 -4.40 -11.93
C GLU A 47 -5.99 -3.85 -10.76
N GLY A 48 -6.38 -2.68 -10.24
CA GLY A 48 -5.80 -2.14 -9.01
C GLY A 48 -6.03 -3.09 -7.82
N GLY A 49 -5.11 -3.09 -6.86
CA GLY A 49 -5.30 -3.83 -5.61
C GLY A 49 -4.78 -5.26 -5.59
N ARG A 50 -4.29 -5.84 -6.69
CA ARG A 50 -3.63 -7.16 -6.69
C ARG A 50 -2.18 -7.05 -6.21
N HIS A 51 -1.66 -8.14 -5.65
CA HIS A 51 -0.23 -8.28 -5.35
C HIS A 51 0.53 -8.48 -6.67
N ALA A 52 1.06 -7.39 -7.24
CA ALA A 52 1.65 -7.41 -8.57
C ALA A 52 2.77 -6.37 -8.71
N CYS A 53 3.53 -6.46 -9.82
CA CYS A 53 4.39 -5.42 -10.36
C CYS A 53 4.33 -5.44 -11.90
N VAL A 54 4.92 -4.45 -12.55
CA VAL A 54 5.03 -4.40 -14.02
C VAL A 54 6.48 -4.22 -14.45
N LEU A 55 6.91 -5.06 -15.40
CA LEU A 55 8.08 -4.85 -16.24
C LEU A 55 7.60 -4.11 -17.48
N LEU A 56 8.16 -2.94 -17.75
CA LEU A 56 7.63 -2.01 -18.74
C LEU A 56 8.72 -1.50 -19.66
N ASP A 57 8.60 -1.77 -20.94
CA ASP A 57 9.51 -1.14 -21.90
C ASP A 57 9.22 0.35 -22.02
N VAL A 58 10.29 1.12 -22.18
CA VAL A 58 10.20 2.58 -22.30
C VAL A 58 9.67 3.00 -23.66
N ARG A 59 10.13 2.32 -24.72
CA ARG A 59 9.85 2.70 -26.10
C ARG A 59 8.94 1.70 -26.79
N MET A 60 7.66 2.00 -26.82
CA MET A 60 6.64 1.20 -27.50
C MET A 60 5.85 2.07 -28.49
N PRO A 61 5.36 1.51 -29.60
CA PRO A 61 4.46 2.20 -30.51
C PRO A 61 3.19 2.71 -29.82
N GLY A 62 2.74 3.89 -30.17
CA GLY A 62 1.54 4.51 -29.62
C GLY A 62 1.76 5.10 -28.24
N MET A 63 1.70 4.29 -27.18
CA MET A 63 1.87 4.74 -25.79
C MET A 63 3.16 4.18 -25.19
N GLY A 64 4.19 5.01 -25.05
CA GLY A 64 5.45 4.63 -24.43
C GLY A 64 5.32 4.42 -22.91
N GLY A 65 6.26 3.67 -22.33
CA GLY A 65 6.22 3.25 -20.93
C GLY A 65 6.15 4.38 -19.92
N LEU A 66 6.82 5.51 -20.15
CA LEU A 66 6.70 6.67 -19.25
C LEU A 66 5.26 7.23 -19.21
N ASN A 67 4.55 7.22 -20.33
CA ASN A 67 3.16 7.66 -20.38
C ASN A 67 2.23 6.64 -19.70
N VAL A 68 2.56 5.35 -19.79
CA VAL A 68 1.86 4.29 -19.03
C VAL A 68 2.03 4.52 -17.53
N GLN A 69 3.23 4.83 -17.06
CA GLN A 69 3.49 5.15 -15.65
C GLN A 69 2.70 6.38 -15.20
N ASP A 70 2.71 7.46 -15.99
CA ASP A 70 1.94 8.68 -15.69
C ASP A 70 0.44 8.37 -15.59
N GLU A 71 -0.10 7.51 -16.45
CA GLU A 71 -1.50 7.10 -16.45
C GLU A 71 -1.86 6.23 -15.24
N LEU A 72 -0.98 5.30 -14.83
CA LEU A 72 -1.16 4.53 -13.58
C LEU A 72 -1.27 5.46 -12.37
N LEU A 73 -0.41 6.48 -12.30
CA LEU A 73 -0.46 7.49 -11.23
C LEU A 73 -1.75 8.30 -11.26
N ALA A 74 -2.18 8.75 -12.46
CA ALA A 74 -3.43 9.51 -12.64
C ALA A 74 -4.67 8.71 -12.23
N ARG A 75 -4.67 7.40 -12.47
CA ARG A 75 -5.74 6.47 -12.03
C ARG A 75 -5.63 6.08 -10.56
N GLY A 76 -4.60 6.50 -9.83
CA GLY A 76 -4.36 6.11 -8.44
C GLY A 76 -4.04 4.63 -8.27
N ILE A 77 -3.54 3.96 -9.31
CA ILE A 77 -3.14 2.56 -9.28
C ILE A 77 -1.72 2.47 -8.71
N ASP A 78 -1.60 2.01 -7.46
CA ASP A 78 -0.30 1.76 -6.84
C ASP A 78 0.24 0.39 -7.29
N LEU A 79 0.96 0.41 -8.40
CA LEU A 79 1.63 -0.75 -8.97
C LEU A 79 3.13 -0.43 -9.11
N PRO A 80 4.04 -1.22 -8.53
CA PRO A 80 5.47 -1.03 -8.73
C PRO A 80 5.84 -1.16 -10.21
N VAL A 81 6.53 -0.16 -10.75
CA VAL A 81 7.00 -0.12 -12.13
C VAL A 81 8.51 -0.35 -12.14
N ILE A 82 8.95 -1.33 -12.90
CA ILE A 82 10.34 -1.60 -13.24
C ILE A 82 10.48 -1.37 -14.74
N PHE A 83 11.28 -0.40 -15.14
CA PHE A 83 11.55 -0.17 -16.55
C PHE A 83 12.60 -1.14 -17.06
N VAL A 84 12.39 -1.64 -18.28
CA VAL A 84 13.34 -2.52 -18.98
C VAL A 84 13.51 -1.96 -20.40
N SER A 85 14.66 -1.40 -20.75
CA SER A 85 14.81 -0.68 -22.01
C SER A 85 16.20 -0.83 -22.64
N GLY A 86 16.24 -0.91 -23.97
CA GLY A 86 17.48 -0.87 -24.74
C GLY A 86 18.12 0.53 -24.84
N HIS A 87 17.47 1.56 -24.29
CA HIS A 87 17.96 2.95 -24.32
C HIS A 87 17.78 3.58 -22.94
N ALA A 88 18.88 3.70 -22.23
CA ALA A 88 18.95 4.24 -20.88
C ALA A 88 19.55 5.66 -20.85
N ASP A 89 18.92 6.61 -21.57
CA ASP A 89 19.34 8.01 -21.50
C ASP A 89 19.07 8.59 -20.12
N VAL A 90 20.05 9.31 -19.55
CA VAL A 90 19.96 9.88 -18.20
C VAL A 90 18.67 10.67 -17.94
N PRO A 91 18.17 11.54 -18.84
CA PRO A 91 16.90 12.23 -18.66
C PRO A 91 15.70 11.30 -18.50
N ILE A 92 15.66 10.19 -19.24
CA ILE A 92 14.59 9.18 -19.20
C ILE A 92 14.62 8.47 -17.83
N VAL A 93 15.80 8.02 -17.43
CA VAL A 93 16.00 7.34 -16.13
C VAL A 93 15.60 8.25 -14.96
N VAL A 94 16.04 9.51 -14.98
CA VAL A 94 15.68 10.50 -13.95
C VAL A 94 14.18 10.74 -13.91
N ARG A 95 13.50 10.86 -15.06
CA ARG A 95 12.05 11.02 -15.13
C ARG A 95 11.32 9.81 -14.56
N ALA A 96 11.73 8.59 -14.90
CA ALA A 96 11.16 7.35 -14.40
C ALA A 96 11.21 7.27 -12.87
N PHE A 97 12.39 7.54 -12.27
CA PHE A 97 12.54 7.52 -10.81
C PHE A 97 11.81 8.67 -10.12
N LYS A 98 11.75 9.87 -10.69
CA LYS A 98 10.95 10.98 -10.16
C LYS A 98 9.45 10.66 -10.13
N ALA A 99 8.98 9.88 -11.10
CA ALA A 99 7.61 9.38 -11.16
C ALA A 99 7.38 8.13 -10.30
N GLY A 100 8.38 7.68 -9.52
CA GLY A 100 8.24 6.60 -8.55
C GLY A 100 8.54 5.19 -9.08
N ALA A 101 9.26 5.06 -10.20
CA ALA A 101 9.76 3.75 -10.64
C ALA A 101 10.59 3.10 -9.53
N VAL A 102 10.46 1.78 -9.40
CA VAL A 102 11.19 0.99 -8.41
C VAL A 102 12.60 0.72 -8.88
N ASP A 103 12.75 0.47 -10.18
CA ASP A 103 14.03 0.16 -10.80
C ASP A 103 14.03 0.49 -12.30
N PHE A 104 15.24 0.50 -12.89
CA PHE A 104 15.44 0.71 -14.31
C PHE A 104 16.57 -0.22 -14.78
N ILE A 105 16.25 -1.15 -15.66
CA ILE A 105 17.15 -2.21 -16.16
C ILE A 105 17.43 -2.00 -17.65
N GLU A 106 18.69 -1.94 -18.02
CA GLU A 106 19.11 -1.78 -19.41
C GLU A 106 19.21 -3.14 -20.11
N LYS A 107 18.65 -3.23 -21.33
CA LYS A 107 18.78 -4.39 -22.24
C LYS A 107 20.12 -4.32 -22.99
N PRO A 108 20.89 -5.42 -23.13
CA PRO A 108 20.61 -6.76 -22.60
C PRO A 108 20.93 -6.85 -21.10
N TYR A 109 20.05 -7.49 -20.33
CA TYR A 109 20.17 -7.58 -18.88
C TYR A 109 20.60 -8.97 -18.40
N ASN A 110 21.13 -9.02 -17.19
CA ASN A 110 21.33 -10.26 -16.47
C ASN A 110 19.99 -10.75 -15.88
N GLU A 111 19.64 -12.02 -16.15
CA GLU A 111 18.37 -12.63 -15.68
C GLU A 111 18.21 -12.55 -14.16
N GLN A 112 19.29 -12.79 -13.40
CA GLN A 112 19.26 -12.72 -11.94
C GLN A 112 18.96 -11.31 -11.44
N LEU A 113 19.53 -10.29 -12.08
CA LEU A 113 19.24 -8.88 -11.74
C LEU A 113 17.76 -8.55 -11.94
N LEU A 114 17.16 -9.02 -13.04
CA LEU A 114 15.74 -8.83 -13.30
C LEU A 114 14.86 -9.50 -12.23
N LEU A 115 15.17 -10.76 -11.91
CA LEU A 115 14.44 -11.53 -10.90
C LEU A 115 14.56 -10.89 -9.51
N ASP A 116 15.74 -10.43 -9.12
CA ASP A 116 15.96 -9.75 -7.84
C ASP A 116 15.15 -8.45 -7.75
N SER A 117 15.11 -7.66 -8.82
CA SER A 117 14.33 -6.43 -8.90
C SER A 117 12.82 -6.71 -8.79
N VAL A 118 12.32 -7.71 -9.51
CA VAL A 118 10.92 -8.16 -9.44
C VAL A 118 10.55 -8.59 -8.02
N GLN A 119 11.38 -9.41 -7.40
CA GLN A 119 11.14 -9.90 -6.04
C GLN A 119 11.10 -8.76 -5.02
N GLN A 120 12.04 -7.79 -5.11
CA GLN A 120 12.04 -6.61 -4.25
C GLN A 120 10.79 -5.75 -4.46
N ALA A 121 10.35 -5.54 -5.70
CA ALA A 121 9.15 -4.80 -6.02
C ALA A 121 7.89 -5.45 -5.41
N LEU A 122 7.75 -6.77 -5.57
CA LEU A 122 6.65 -7.53 -5.00
C LEU A 122 6.62 -7.46 -3.45
N VAL A 123 7.77 -7.64 -2.80
CA VAL A 123 7.87 -7.55 -1.33
C VAL A 123 7.49 -6.15 -0.83
N ARG A 124 7.99 -5.09 -1.48
CA ARG A 124 7.64 -3.70 -1.13
C ARG A 124 6.15 -3.44 -1.32
N HIS A 125 5.57 -3.92 -2.41
CA HIS A 125 4.13 -3.77 -2.71
C HIS A 125 3.27 -4.49 -1.67
N ALA A 126 3.60 -5.73 -1.32
CA ALA A 126 2.89 -6.48 -0.28
C ALA A 126 2.89 -5.76 1.08
N ARG A 127 4.05 -5.16 1.46
CA ARG A 127 4.14 -4.37 2.70
C ARG A 127 3.24 -3.12 2.65
N ARG A 128 3.28 -2.36 1.54
CA ARG A 128 2.43 -1.14 1.38
C ARG A 128 0.95 -1.48 1.40
N ARG A 129 0.52 -2.56 0.74
CA ARG A 129 -0.86 -3.04 0.78
C ARG A 129 -1.28 -3.37 2.19
N ARG A 130 -0.49 -4.18 2.93
CA ARG A 130 -0.80 -4.54 4.30
C ARG A 130 -0.97 -3.32 5.20
N HIS A 131 -0.12 -2.30 5.07
CA HIS A 131 -0.28 -1.05 5.82
C HIS A 131 -1.59 -0.35 5.45
N ARG A 132 -1.92 -0.22 4.17
CA ARG A 132 -3.18 0.39 3.72
C ARG A 132 -4.42 -0.35 4.22
N ASP A 133 -4.40 -1.67 4.15
CA ASP A 133 -5.53 -2.50 4.62
C ASP A 133 -5.73 -2.35 6.14
N LEU A 134 -4.64 -2.29 6.91
CA LEU A 134 -4.67 -2.02 8.35
C LEU A 134 -5.21 -0.61 8.65
N ASP A 135 -4.74 0.40 7.91
CA ASP A 135 -5.19 1.79 8.06
C ASP A 135 -6.68 1.94 7.67
N ALA A 136 -7.12 1.29 6.59
CA ALA A 136 -8.51 1.30 6.16
C ALA A 136 -9.43 0.63 7.21
N GLY A 137 -9.05 -0.55 7.68
CA GLY A 137 -9.79 -1.24 8.73
C GLY A 137 -9.83 -0.48 10.07
N LEU A 138 -8.76 0.26 10.39
CA LEU A 138 -8.72 1.12 11.55
C LEU A 138 -9.65 2.33 11.40
N ARG A 139 -9.65 2.98 10.26
CA ARG A 139 -10.55 4.11 9.94
C ARG A 139 -12.01 3.68 10.00
N GLU A 140 -12.37 2.55 9.40
CA GLU A 140 -13.72 2.00 9.44
C GLU A 140 -14.21 1.78 10.88
N ARG A 141 -13.35 1.20 11.75
CA ARG A 141 -13.67 1.02 13.18
C ARG A 141 -13.87 2.37 13.89
N LEU A 142 -13.00 3.33 13.64
CA LEU A 142 -13.14 4.69 14.19
C LEU A 142 -14.42 5.37 13.72
N ASP A 143 -14.78 5.22 12.46
CA ASP A 143 -16.00 5.81 11.89
C ASP A 143 -17.27 5.15 12.43
N SER A 144 -17.18 3.89 12.85
CA SER A 144 -18.29 3.17 13.50
C SER A 144 -18.59 3.66 14.91
N LEU A 145 -17.68 4.42 15.56
CA LEU A 145 -17.89 4.94 16.92
C LEU A 145 -18.97 6.04 16.93
N THR A 146 -19.87 5.94 17.89
CA THR A 146 -20.84 7.02 18.16
C THR A 146 -20.13 8.26 18.71
N PRO A 147 -20.76 9.47 18.62
CA PRO A 147 -20.19 10.68 19.21
C PRO A 147 -19.78 10.51 20.69
N ARG A 148 -20.63 9.86 21.49
CA ARG A 148 -20.35 9.59 22.92
C ARG A 148 -19.20 8.62 23.15
N GLU A 149 -19.02 7.64 22.27
CA GLU A 149 -17.87 6.74 22.34
C GLU A 149 -16.59 7.47 21.95
N ARG A 150 -16.65 8.40 20.99
CA ARG A 150 -15.50 9.26 20.64
C ARG A 150 -15.13 10.24 21.77
N ASP A 151 -16.14 10.83 22.44
CA ASP A 151 -15.93 11.71 23.60
C ASP A 151 -15.18 10.99 24.72
N VAL A 152 -15.39 9.68 24.88
CA VAL A 152 -14.68 8.86 25.89
C VAL A 152 -13.35 8.35 25.36
N LEU A 153 -13.24 7.97 24.08
CA LEU A 153 -12.00 7.46 23.47
C LEU A 153 -10.84 8.46 23.62
N LEU A 154 -11.04 9.71 23.20
CA LEU A 154 -9.97 10.71 23.10
C LEU A 154 -9.27 10.99 24.46
N PRO A 155 -9.97 11.24 25.56
CA PRO A 155 -9.32 11.39 26.86
C PRO A 155 -8.62 10.12 27.32
N LEU A 156 -9.24 8.94 27.15
CA LEU A 156 -8.64 7.66 27.55
C LEU A 156 -7.28 7.41 26.89
N VAL A 157 -7.18 7.64 25.57
CA VAL A 157 -5.93 7.42 24.82
C VAL A 157 -4.88 8.51 25.11
N ARG A 158 -5.28 9.65 25.67
CA ARG A 158 -4.40 10.70 26.20
C ARG A 158 -3.91 10.39 27.61
N GLY A 159 -4.41 9.33 28.26
CA GLY A 159 -3.98 8.87 29.57
C GLY A 159 -4.83 9.36 30.74
N TYR A 160 -6.03 9.90 30.49
CA TYR A 160 -6.97 10.25 31.57
C TYR A 160 -7.61 8.98 32.14
N THR A 161 -7.83 8.99 33.44
CA THR A 161 -8.56 7.93 34.14
C THR A 161 -10.06 8.02 33.88
N SER A 162 -10.80 6.90 34.07
CA SER A 162 -12.27 6.92 33.96
C SER A 162 -12.92 7.95 34.88
N ARG A 163 -12.31 8.29 36.01
CA ARG A 163 -12.80 9.30 36.95
C ARG A 163 -12.65 10.73 36.38
N GLU A 164 -11.47 11.04 35.86
CA GLU A 164 -11.19 12.34 35.22
C GLU A 164 -12.10 12.54 34.01
N VAL A 165 -12.30 11.51 33.17
CA VAL A 165 -13.21 11.54 32.04
C VAL A 165 -14.67 11.75 32.49
N ALA A 166 -15.08 11.13 33.59
CA ALA A 166 -16.43 11.28 34.15
C ALA A 166 -16.68 12.73 34.62
N GLU A 167 -15.69 13.33 35.26
CA GLU A 167 -15.72 14.75 35.67
C GLU A 167 -15.81 15.69 34.48
N GLN A 168 -15.00 15.48 33.42
CA GLN A 168 -15.00 16.28 32.22
C GLN A 168 -16.31 16.21 31.41
N LEU A 169 -16.93 15.03 31.39
CA LEU A 169 -18.15 14.79 30.60
C LEU A 169 -19.45 14.96 31.42
N GLU A 170 -19.32 15.31 32.71
CA GLU A 170 -20.45 15.46 33.66
C GLU A 170 -21.34 14.21 33.74
N VAL A 171 -20.71 13.03 33.75
CA VAL A 171 -21.38 11.73 33.84
C VAL A 171 -20.84 10.88 34.99
N SER A 172 -21.49 9.74 35.28
CA SER A 172 -20.95 8.81 36.28
C SER A 172 -19.76 8.02 35.75
N VAL A 173 -18.82 7.63 36.63
CA VAL A 173 -17.71 6.73 36.31
C VAL A 173 -18.22 5.43 35.68
N LYS A 174 -19.32 4.88 36.20
CA LYS A 174 -19.98 3.69 35.65
C LYS A 174 -20.42 3.89 34.18
N THR A 175 -20.86 5.10 33.83
CA THR A 175 -21.21 5.45 32.45
C THR A 175 -19.98 5.48 31.55
N VAL A 176 -18.88 6.05 32.03
CA VAL A 176 -17.59 6.06 31.30
C VAL A 176 -17.07 4.63 31.09
N ASP A 177 -17.10 3.78 32.11
CA ASP A 177 -16.66 2.39 32.00
C ASP A 177 -17.50 1.58 31.01
N LEU A 178 -18.83 1.87 30.93
CA LEU A 178 -19.69 1.28 29.92
C LEU A 178 -19.27 1.70 28.50
N TYR A 179 -19.03 2.99 28.26
CA TYR A 179 -18.56 3.48 26.96
C TYR A 179 -17.16 2.97 26.63
N ARG A 180 -16.25 2.94 27.63
CA ARG A 180 -14.93 2.34 27.48
C ARG A 180 -15.00 0.89 27.00
N ALA A 181 -15.85 0.06 27.60
CA ALA A 181 -16.03 -1.32 27.17
C ALA A 181 -16.57 -1.41 25.72
N ARG A 182 -17.48 -0.52 25.32
CA ARG A 182 -18.00 -0.45 23.96
C ARG A 182 -16.93 0.00 22.97
N VAL A 183 -16.13 1.00 23.30
CA VAL A 183 -15.00 1.46 22.50
C VAL A 183 -14.00 0.33 22.28
N MET A 184 -13.56 -0.34 23.36
CA MET A 184 -12.65 -1.49 23.29
C MET A 184 -13.18 -2.57 22.33
N LYS A 185 -14.48 -2.90 22.44
CA LYS A 185 -15.12 -3.90 21.59
C LYS A 185 -15.18 -3.46 20.12
N ARG A 186 -15.60 -2.22 19.83
CA ARG A 186 -15.71 -1.70 18.45
C ARG A 186 -14.35 -1.54 17.81
N MET A 187 -13.36 -1.05 18.55
CA MET A 187 -11.99 -0.93 18.10
C MET A 187 -11.27 -2.29 18.00
N GLN A 188 -11.89 -3.36 18.54
CA GLN A 188 -11.30 -4.70 18.65
C GLN A 188 -9.96 -4.69 19.41
N ALA A 189 -9.81 -3.78 20.37
CA ALA A 189 -8.66 -3.70 21.25
C ALA A 189 -8.86 -4.57 22.48
N GLN A 190 -7.88 -5.40 22.80
CA GLN A 190 -7.93 -6.26 23.99
C GLN A 190 -7.39 -5.53 25.24
N THR A 191 -6.48 -4.58 25.04
CA THR A 191 -5.83 -3.82 26.10
C THR A 191 -5.83 -2.32 25.80
N LEU A 192 -5.73 -1.50 26.86
CA LEU A 192 -5.60 -0.05 26.69
C LEU A 192 -4.36 0.37 25.88
N PRO A 193 -3.16 -0.21 26.12
CA PRO A 193 -2.00 0.06 25.27
C PRO A 193 -2.22 -0.23 23.79
N GLU A 194 -2.96 -1.28 23.45
CA GLU A 194 -3.33 -1.59 22.07
C GLU A 194 -4.25 -0.50 21.48
N LEU A 195 -5.25 -0.06 22.24
CA LEU A 195 -6.11 1.05 21.84
C LEU A 195 -5.32 2.36 21.62
N VAL A 196 -4.36 2.66 22.49
CA VAL A 196 -3.45 3.81 22.35
C VAL A 196 -2.61 3.68 21.09
N GLY A 197 -2.03 2.50 20.81
CA GLY A 197 -1.29 2.24 19.58
C GLY A 197 -2.13 2.47 18.33
N MET A 198 -3.38 2.01 18.33
CA MET A 198 -4.34 2.26 17.24
C MET A 198 -4.64 3.75 17.07
N ALA A 199 -4.83 4.49 18.17
CA ALA A 199 -5.10 5.94 18.12
C ALA A 199 -3.90 6.74 17.59
N ILE A 200 -2.66 6.35 17.93
CA ILE A 200 -1.43 6.92 17.39
C ILE A 200 -1.33 6.63 15.88
N ALA A 201 -1.54 5.38 15.47
CA ALA A 201 -1.51 4.98 14.06
C ALA A 201 -2.55 5.73 13.21
N ALA A 202 -3.71 6.03 13.78
CA ALA A 202 -4.77 6.82 13.15
C ALA A 202 -4.54 8.34 13.18
N GLY A 203 -3.45 8.81 13.80
CA GLY A 203 -3.15 10.25 13.95
C GLY A 203 -4.10 11.00 14.90
N LEU A 204 -4.84 10.28 15.76
CA LEU A 204 -5.74 10.90 16.75
C LEU A 204 -4.98 11.47 17.95
N VAL A 205 -3.78 10.95 18.21
CA VAL A 205 -2.94 11.32 19.35
C VAL A 205 -1.49 11.41 18.88
N ASP A 206 -0.84 12.50 19.22
CA ASP A 206 0.61 12.64 19.05
C ASP A 206 1.32 11.97 20.25
N PRO A 207 2.17 10.95 20.00
CA PRO A 207 2.88 10.26 21.07
C PRO A 207 3.79 11.17 21.91
N LEU A 208 4.20 12.31 21.37
CA LEU A 208 5.01 13.31 22.07
C LEU A 208 4.18 14.30 22.90
N ARG A 209 2.85 14.28 22.76
CA ARG A 209 1.90 15.18 23.45
C ARG A 209 0.88 14.43 24.31
N LEU A 210 1.24 13.26 24.81
CA LEU A 210 0.47 12.54 25.82
C LEU A 210 0.58 13.30 27.13
N ARG A 211 -0.48 13.98 27.57
CA ARG A 211 -0.54 14.83 28.78
C ARG A 211 0.26 16.16 28.73
N GLU A 212 0.01 16.99 27.74
CA GLU A 212 0.32 18.41 27.87
C GLU A 212 -0.99 19.18 28.09
N ASP A 213 -1.61 19.06 29.27
CA ASP A 213 -2.58 20.03 29.80
C ASP A 213 -3.19 19.46 31.09
N ALA A 214 -2.45 19.57 32.20
CA ALA A 214 -3.00 19.51 33.55
C ALA A 214 -2.55 20.78 34.31
#